data_4b6d91799d4cf60e152cb48049cd402a
#
_entry.id   4b6d91799d4cf60e152cb48049cd402a
#
_cell.length_a   1.000
_cell.length_b   1.000
_cell.length_c   1.000
_cell.angle_alpha   90.00
_cell.angle_beta   90.00
_cell.angle_gamma   90.00
#
_symmetry.space_group_name_H-M   'P 1'
#
loop_
_entity.id
_entity.type
_entity.pdbx_description
1 polymer ?
#
loop_
_entity_poly.entity_id
_entity_poly.type
_entity_poly.pdbx_seq_one_letter_code
_entity_poly.pdbx_strand_id
1 'polypeptide(L)'
;MDGPERIGVFYSLGPHFVRALRQVRAAHPRARITAVVPPGFPKAMLEYADDVLTVPPPPHGLRNAAALARVLREQRFDRLVVLFDSPRLRALARVSGARERWRCGPDGRYTALEGSIAGTMLRSLGRKARGHLTWARIWLEIRLARRP
;
A
#
# COMPACT_ATOMS: atom_id res chain seq x y z
N MET A 1 -16.40 15.37 21.55
CA MET A 1 -14.99 15.15 21.94
C MET A 1 -14.42 14.14 20.98
N ASP A 2 -13.61 14.63 20.05
CA ASP A 2 -12.94 13.73 19.10
C ASP A 2 -11.88 12.94 19.87
N GLY A 3 -11.94 11.61 19.77
CA GLY A 3 -10.92 10.73 20.34
C GLY A 3 -9.55 10.97 19.69
N PRO A 4 -8.46 10.34 20.18
CA PRO A 4 -7.15 10.48 19.59
C PRO A 4 -7.17 10.07 18.10
N GLU A 5 -6.50 10.84 17.25
CA GLU A 5 -6.34 10.52 15.83
C GLU A 5 -5.82 9.10 15.65
N ARG A 6 -6.44 8.33 14.76
CA ARG A 6 -6.10 6.92 14.51
C ARG A 6 -5.32 6.79 13.21
N ILE A 7 -4.07 6.40 13.31
CA ILE A 7 -3.18 6.27 12.15
C ILE A 7 -2.80 4.81 11.94
N GLY A 8 -3.16 4.26 10.78
CA GLY A 8 -2.70 2.95 10.35
C GLY A 8 -1.42 3.06 9.52
N VAL A 9 -0.39 2.27 9.81
CA VAL A 9 0.83 2.18 9.01
C VAL A 9 0.95 0.77 8.44
N PHE A 10 0.84 0.66 7.12
CA PHE A 10 0.91 -0.63 6.44
C PHE A 10 2.37 -1.07 6.30
N TYR A 11 2.66 -2.33 6.65
CA TYR A 11 4.02 -2.84 6.77
C TYR A 11 4.85 -2.78 5.48
N SER A 12 6.15 -2.70 5.69
CA SER A 12 7.19 -2.95 4.71
C SER A 12 8.27 -3.83 5.36
N LEU A 13 8.98 -4.57 4.57
CA LEU A 13 10.14 -5.30 5.08
C LEU A 13 11.32 -4.34 5.27
N GLY A 14 12.02 -4.52 6.40
CA GLY A 14 13.27 -3.84 6.69
C GLY A 14 13.17 -2.49 7.40
N PRO A 15 14.29 -1.74 7.47
CA PRO A 15 14.44 -0.54 8.31
C PRO A 15 13.56 0.63 7.88
N HIS A 16 13.04 0.59 6.66
CA HIS A 16 12.14 1.63 6.16
C HIS A 16 10.83 1.69 6.96
N PHE A 17 10.31 0.55 7.37
CA PHE A 17 9.08 0.48 8.19
C PHE A 17 9.28 1.11 9.57
N VAL A 18 10.37 0.75 10.26
CA VAL A 18 10.71 1.32 11.58
C VAL A 18 10.90 2.82 11.50
N ARG A 19 11.60 3.28 10.46
CA ARG A 19 11.79 4.72 10.20
C ARG A 19 10.46 5.44 10.02
N ALA A 20 9.56 4.88 9.21
CA ALA A 20 8.24 5.47 8.97
C ALA A 20 7.41 5.53 10.25
N LEU A 21 7.37 4.45 11.04
CA LEU A 21 6.68 4.43 12.34
C LEU A 21 7.23 5.53 13.27
N ARG A 22 8.55 5.63 13.39
CA ARG A 22 9.20 6.67 14.21
C ARG A 22 8.86 8.08 13.74
N GLN A 23 8.83 8.32 12.42
CA GLN A 23 8.47 9.62 11.86
C GLN A 23 6.99 9.95 12.12
N VAL A 24 6.09 8.98 11.94
CA VAL A 24 4.66 9.16 12.25
C VAL A 24 4.48 9.47 13.74
N ARG A 25 5.17 8.77 14.63
CA ARG A 25 5.13 9.04 16.07
C ARG A 25 5.64 10.44 16.40
N ALA A 26 6.75 10.86 15.80
CA ALA A 26 7.30 12.19 16.02
C ALA A 26 6.37 13.31 15.52
N ALA A 27 5.72 13.11 14.37
CA ALA A 27 4.78 14.08 13.80
C ALA A 27 3.43 14.11 14.52
N HIS A 28 2.99 12.97 15.07
CA HIS A 28 1.68 12.78 15.72
C HIS A 28 1.84 12.15 17.11
N PRO A 29 2.42 12.85 18.10
CA PRO A 29 2.76 12.27 19.41
C PRO A 29 1.54 11.78 20.20
N ARG A 30 0.37 12.36 19.96
CA ARG A 30 -0.90 12.00 20.63
C ARG A 30 -1.78 11.06 19.83
N ALA A 31 -1.41 10.71 18.60
CA ALA A 31 -2.18 9.79 17.78
C ALA A 31 -2.02 8.35 18.26
N ARG A 32 -3.06 7.55 18.06
CA ARG A 32 -3.02 6.10 18.25
C ARG A 32 -2.52 5.44 16.96
N ILE A 33 -1.31 4.92 16.98
CA ILE A 33 -0.64 4.33 15.82
C ILE A 33 -0.83 2.83 15.83
N THR A 34 -1.43 2.29 14.77
CA THR A 34 -1.64 0.86 14.56
C THR A 34 -0.73 0.37 13.43
N ALA A 35 0.18 -0.54 13.75
CA ALA A 35 0.97 -1.24 12.75
C ALA A 35 0.14 -2.35 12.10
N VAL A 36 -0.03 -2.28 10.78
CA VAL A 36 -0.75 -3.29 10.00
C VAL A 36 0.28 -4.24 9.39
N VAL A 37 0.40 -5.45 9.94
CA VAL A 37 1.52 -6.37 9.66
C VAL A 37 1.03 -7.80 9.41
N PRO A 38 1.82 -8.65 8.70
CA PRO A 38 1.50 -10.06 8.54
C PRO A 38 1.75 -10.84 9.84
N PRO A 39 1.21 -12.07 9.95
CA PRO A 39 1.54 -12.97 11.05
C PRO A 39 3.04 -13.23 11.14
N GLY A 40 3.56 -13.30 12.37
CA GLY A 40 4.98 -13.56 12.59
C GLY A 40 5.91 -12.36 12.34
N PHE A 41 5.36 -11.15 12.20
CA PHE A 41 6.19 -9.95 12.03
C PHE A 41 7.05 -9.67 13.28
N PRO A 42 8.34 -9.28 13.14
CA PRO A 42 9.26 -9.11 14.26
C PRO A 42 8.79 -8.02 15.23
N LYS A 43 8.58 -8.38 16.49
CA LYS A 43 8.12 -7.45 17.54
C LYS A 43 9.05 -6.25 17.74
N ALA A 44 10.37 -6.45 17.58
CA ALA A 44 11.35 -5.36 17.68
C ALA A 44 11.13 -4.21 16.68
N MET A 45 10.42 -4.45 15.58
CA MET A 45 10.10 -3.43 14.60
C MET A 45 8.81 -2.65 14.91
N LEU A 46 8.13 -2.97 16.01
CA LEU A 46 6.83 -2.41 16.39
C LEU A 46 6.92 -1.40 17.54
N GLU A 47 8.11 -1.04 17.98
CA GLU A 47 8.39 -0.18 19.16
C GLU A 47 7.59 1.14 19.15
N TYR A 48 7.36 1.73 17.98
CA TYR A 48 6.68 3.01 17.84
C TYR A 48 5.17 2.90 17.57
N ALA A 49 4.63 1.70 17.56
CA ALA A 49 3.19 1.44 17.41
C ALA A 49 2.53 1.20 18.76
N ASP A 50 1.30 1.69 18.93
CA ASP A 50 0.50 1.42 20.13
C ASP A 50 -0.27 0.11 20.00
N ASP A 51 -0.71 -0.21 18.77
CA ASP A 51 -1.49 -1.40 18.45
C ASP A 51 -0.88 -2.15 17.26
N VAL A 52 -1.20 -3.43 17.19
CA VAL A 52 -0.82 -4.30 16.07
C VAL A 52 -2.05 -4.95 15.48
N LEU A 53 -2.30 -4.67 14.21
CA LEU A 53 -3.33 -5.34 13.42
C LEU A 53 -2.68 -6.40 12.54
N THR A 54 -2.86 -7.65 12.91
CA THR A 54 -2.35 -8.76 12.09
C THR A 54 -3.29 -9.04 10.93
N VAL A 55 -2.76 -8.94 9.73
CA VAL A 55 -3.49 -9.19 8.48
C VAL A 55 -2.75 -10.24 7.66
N PRO A 56 -3.46 -11.12 6.95
CA PRO A 56 -2.78 -12.06 6.05
C PRO A 56 -1.98 -11.27 5.01
N PRO A 57 -0.85 -11.82 4.52
CA PRO A 57 -0.07 -11.16 3.46
C PRO A 57 -0.99 -10.85 2.28
N PRO A 58 -0.72 -9.73 1.54
CA PRO A 58 -1.60 -9.29 0.47
C PRO A 58 -1.83 -10.43 -0.50
N PRO A 59 -3.08 -10.83 -0.68
CA PRO A 59 -3.39 -12.08 -1.34
C PRO A 59 -3.31 -11.96 -2.84
N HIS A 60 -2.96 -13.07 -3.45
CA HIS A 60 -3.23 -13.29 -4.85
C HIS A 60 -4.75 -13.57 -5.01
N GLY A 61 -5.54 -12.53 -5.33
CA GLY A 61 -6.96 -12.68 -5.59
C GLY A 61 -7.87 -11.58 -5.02
N LEU A 62 -8.98 -11.32 -5.72
CA LEU A 62 -9.94 -10.25 -5.38
C LEU A 62 -10.68 -10.50 -4.06
N ARG A 63 -11.01 -11.76 -3.73
CA ARG A 63 -11.74 -12.09 -2.50
C ARG A 63 -10.99 -11.70 -1.24
N ASN A 64 -9.71 -11.97 -1.23
CA ASN A 64 -8.86 -11.65 -0.09
C ASN A 64 -8.58 -10.15 0.02
N ALA A 65 -8.48 -9.44 -1.11
CA ALA A 65 -8.37 -7.98 -1.12
C ALA A 65 -9.62 -7.31 -0.52
N ALA A 66 -10.82 -7.86 -0.81
CA ALA A 66 -12.06 -7.39 -0.22
C ALA A 66 -12.14 -7.65 1.29
N ALA A 67 -11.71 -8.84 1.75
CA ALA A 67 -11.64 -9.16 3.17
C ALA A 67 -10.68 -8.22 3.92
N LEU A 68 -9.49 -7.97 3.37
CA LEU A 68 -8.54 -7.04 3.95
C LEU A 68 -9.07 -5.61 3.98
N ALA A 69 -9.74 -5.16 2.91
CA ALA A 69 -10.38 -3.85 2.86
C ALA A 69 -11.45 -3.70 3.94
N ARG A 70 -12.24 -4.76 4.19
CA ARG A 70 -13.25 -4.77 5.26
C ARG A 70 -12.60 -4.62 6.63
N VAL A 71 -11.57 -5.41 6.93
CA VAL A 71 -10.82 -5.34 8.19
C VAL A 71 -10.26 -3.93 8.41
N LEU A 72 -9.68 -3.31 7.38
CA LEU A 72 -9.16 -1.94 7.48
C LEU A 72 -10.27 -0.90 7.71
N ARG A 73 -11.46 -1.07 7.11
CA ARG A 73 -12.62 -0.19 7.33
C ARG A 73 -13.14 -0.28 8.77
N GLU A 74 -13.18 -1.48 9.34
CA GLU A 74 -13.61 -1.71 10.71
C GLU A 74 -12.71 -0.97 11.72
N GLN A 75 -11.45 -0.74 11.38
CA GLN A 75 -10.50 0.02 12.19
C GLN A 75 -10.80 1.53 12.21
N ARG A 76 -11.53 2.08 11.25
CA ARG A 76 -11.89 3.51 11.15
C ARG A 76 -10.68 4.42 11.30
N PHE A 77 -9.62 4.16 10.53
CA PHE A 77 -8.45 5.02 10.52
C PHE A 77 -8.80 6.42 10.00
N ASP A 78 -8.33 7.44 10.68
CA ASP A 78 -8.37 8.81 10.15
C ASP A 78 -7.34 8.94 9.04
N ARG A 79 -6.17 8.30 9.23
CA ARG A 79 -5.07 8.33 8.27
C ARG A 79 -4.49 6.94 8.04
N LEU A 80 -4.24 6.60 6.78
CA LEU A 80 -3.54 5.36 6.39
C LEU A 80 -2.27 5.68 5.62
N VAL A 81 -1.16 5.19 6.13
CA VAL A 81 0.17 5.35 5.51
C VAL A 81 0.58 4.02 4.85
N VAL A 82 0.94 4.08 3.57
CA VAL A 82 1.52 2.95 2.82
C VAL A 82 2.96 3.27 2.43
N LEU A 83 3.83 2.27 2.43
CA LEU A 83 5.27 2.45 2.23
C LEU A 83 5.75 2.14 0.82
N PHE A 84 4.87 1.63 -0.04
CA PHE A 84 5.20 1.29 -1.42
C PHE A 84 4.24 1.93 -2.41
N ASP A 85 4.77 2.25 -3.57
CA ASP A 85 4.00 2.71 -4.71
C ASP A 85 3.51 1.52 -5.55
N SER A 86 2.63 0.71 -4.99
CA SER A 86 1.98 -0.39 -5.68
C SER A 86 0.54 -0.03 -6.05
N PRO A 87 0.10 -0.26 -7.31
CA PRO A 87 -1.29 -0.05 -7.70
C PRO A 87 -2.30 -0.78 -6.81
N ARG A 88 -1.90 -1.97 -6.30
CA ARG A 88 -2.73 -2.77 -5.38
C ARG A 88 -2.85 -2.11 -4.02
N LEU A 89 -1.76 -1.60 -3.45
CA LEU A 89 -1.77 -0.89 -2.18
C LEU A 89 -2.49 0.45 -2.28
N ARG A 90 -2.38 1.15 -3.41
CA ARG A 90 -3.18 2.35 -3.67
C ARG A 90 -4.67 2.05 -3.71
N ALA A 91 -5.08 0.97 -4.39
CA ALA A 91 -6.47 0.54 -4.42
C ALA A 91 -6.95 0.14 -3.01
N LEU A 92 -6.14 -0.62 -2.27
CA LEU A 92 -6.44 -1.03 -0.90
C LEU A 92 -6.59 0.18 0.03
N ALA A 93 -5.67 1.14 -0.02
CA ALA A 93 -5.75 2.36 0.77
C ALA A 93 -7.04 3.16 0.49
N ARG A 94 -7.52 3.14 -0.76
CA ARG A 94 -8.77 3.82 -1.12
C ARG A 94 -10.01 3.13 -0.59
N VAL A 95 -10.04 1.79 -0.65
CA VAL A 95 -11.18 1.04 -0.15
C VAL A 95 -11.13 0.82 1.36
N SER A 96 -10.05 1.21 2.04
CA SER A 96 -9.90 1.13 3.50
C SER A 96 -10.84 2.04 4.29
N GLY A 97 -11.41 3.05 3.63
CA GLY A 97 -12.28 4.04 4.29
C GLY A 97 -11.54 5.10 5.10
N ALA A 98 -10.20 5.11 5.10
CA ALA A 98 -9.42 6.15 5.76
C ALA A 98 -9.70 7.53 5.12
N ARG A 99 -9.85 8.57 5.96
CA ARG A 99 -10.10 9.95 5.51
C ARG A 99 -8.94 10.49 4.71
N GLU A 100 -7.73 10.30 5.22
CA GLU A 100 -6.50 10.67 4.55
C GLU A 100 -5.65 9.44 4.23
N ARG A 101 -4.98 9.48 3.08
CA ARG A 101 -4.16 8.38 2.58
C ARG A 101 -2.83 8.94 2.12
N TRP A 102 -1.77 8.42 2.70
CA TRP A 102 -0.43 8.90 2.48
C TRP A 102 0.50 7.77 2.02
N ARG A 103 1.46 8.12 1.19
CA ARG A 103 2.59 7.26 0.86
C ARG A 103 3.85 7.85 1.50
N CYS A 104 4.58 7.03 2.23
CA CYS A 104 5.93 7.36 2.67
C CYS A 104 6.94 6.76 1.68
N GLY A 105 7.69 7.59 1.00
CA GLY A 105 8.75 7.17 0.09
C GLY A 105 9.99 6.65 0.83
N PRO A 106 10.93 6.01 0.11
CA PRO A 106 12.20 5.55 0.70
C PRO A 106 13.07 6.70 1.21
N ASP A 107 12.86 7.91 0.71
CA ASP A 107 13.46 9.17 1.16
C ASP A 107 12.82 9.73 2.44
N GLY A 108 11.78 9.06 2.97
CA GLY A 108 11.04 9.49 4.15
C GLY A 108 10.03 10.62 3.88
N ARG A 109 9.82 11.01 2.62
CA ARG A 109 8.83 12.03 2.27
C ARG A 109 7.44 11.44 2.19
N TYR A 110 6.48 12.18 2.75
CA TYR A 110 5.06 11.83 2.70
C TYR A 110 4.41 12.53 1.51
N THR A 111 3.71 11.75 0.69
CA THR A 111 2.91 12.25 -0.44
C THR A 111 1.47 11.79 -0.28
N ALA A 112 0.51 12.70 -0.38
CA ALA A 112 -0.90 12.35 -0.38
C ALA A 112 -1.21 11.44 -1.58
N LEU A 113 -1.97 10.38 -1.33
CA LEU A 113 -2.46 9.49 -2.38
C LEU A 113 -3.73 10.08 -3.00
N GLU A 114 -3.54 11.15 -3.79
CA GLU A 114 -4.61 11.77 -4.55
C GLU A 114 -4.88 11.00 -5.85
N GLY A 115 -6.10 11.16 -6.38
CA GLY A 115 -6.47 10.66 -7.69
C GLY A 115 -7.62 9.62 -7.68
N SER A 116 -8.35 9.50 -8.78
CA SER A 116 -9.46 8.58 -8.98
C SER A 116 -8.99 7.12 -9.11
N ILE A 117 -9.76 6.15 -8.55
CA ILE A 117 -9.53 4.70 -8.73
C ILE A 117 -9.49 4.37 -10.23
N ALA A 118 -10.40 4.96 -11.01
CA ALA A 118 -10.46 4.78 -12.45
C ALA A 118 -9.17 5.22 -13.15
N GLY A 119 -8.59 6.37 -12.79
CA GLY A 119 -7.33 6.85 -13.38
C GLY A 119 -6.13 5.98 -13.04
N THR A 120 -6.12 5.36 -11.85
CA THR A 120 -5.03 4.45 -11.46
C THR A 120 -5.16 3.08 -12.14
N MET A 121 -6.38 2.57 -12.28
CA MET A 121 -6.65 1.33 -13.03
C MET A 121 -6.39 1.52 -14.53
N LEU A 122 -6.82 2.63 -15.13
CA LEU A 122 -6.59 2.93 -16.55
C LEU A 122 -5.07 3.00 -16.86
N ARG A 123 -4.28 3.65 -16.00
CA ARG A 123 -2.81 3.70 -16.18
C ARG A 123 -2.14 2.33 -16.00
N SER A 124 -2.68 1.47 -15.12
CA SER A 124 -2.13 0.12 -14.93
C SER A 124 -2.47 -0.81 -16.10
N LEU A 125 -3.69 -0.69 -16.65
CA LEU A 125 -4.12 -1.40 -17.86
C LEU A 125 -3.34 -0.92 -19.09
N GLY A 126 -3.13 0.38 -19.25
CA GLY A 126 -2.33 0.95 -20.33
C GLY A 126 -0.87 0.48 -20.32
N ARG A 127 -0.25 0.32 -19.13
CA ARG A 127 1.10 -0.25 -19.02
C ARG A 127 1.16 -1.73 -19.37
N LYS A 128 0.18 -2.52 -18.94
CA LYS A 128 0.08 -3.94 -19.33
C LYS A 128 -0.16 -4.11 -20.83
N ALA A 129 -1.07 -3.32 -21.40
CA ALA A 129 -1.35 -3.36 -22.83
C ALA A 129 -0.10 -2.99 -23.66
N ARG A 130 0.67 -1.97 -23.28
CA ARG A 130 1.95 -1.61 -23.94
C ARG A 130 2.97 -2.74 -23.82
N GLY A 131 3.09 -3.40 -22.68
CA GLY A 131 3.97 -4.54 -22.50
C GLY A 131 3.62 -5.70 -23.44
N HIS A 132 2.33 -6.04 -23.58
CA HIS A 132 1.89 -7.08 -24.50
C HIS A 132 2.09 -6.71 -25.99
N LEU A 133 1.86 -5.45 -26.36
CA LEU A 133 2.12 -4.96 -27.73
C LEU A 133 3.63 -5.01 -28.08
N THR A 134 4.49 -4.65 -27.14
CA THR A 134 5.94 -4.74 -27.33
C THR A 134 6.39 -6.19 -27.52
N TRP A 135 5.88 -7.11 -26.72
CA TRP A 135 6.17 -8.54 -26.85
C TRP A 135 5.63 -9.13 -28.17
N ALA A 136 4.42 -8.77 -28.57
CA ALA A 136 3.83 -9.20 -29.83
C ALA A 136 4.68 -8.70 -31.03
N ARG A 137 5.15 -7.45 -30.97
CA ARG A 137 6.02 -6.87 -32.01
C ARG A 137 7.37 -7.60 -32.09
N ILE A 138 8.06 -7.83 -30.98
CA ILE A 138 9.32 -8.57 -30.92
C ILE A 138 9.14 -9.98 -31.47
N TRP A 139 8.06 -10.65 -31.10
CA TRP A 139 7.74 -12.00 -31.56
C TRP A 139 7.49 -12.06 -33.07
N LEU A 140 6.80 -11.05 -33.61
CA LEU A 140 6.56 -10.91 -35.05
C LEU A 140 7.87 -10.66 -35.82
N GLU A 141 8.74 -9.79 -35.32
CA GLU A 141 10.05 -9.50 -35.91
C GLU A 141 10.95 -10.75 -35.93
N ILE A 142 10.97 -11.55 -34.85
CA ILE A 142 11.72 -12.82 -34.80
C ILE A 142 11.16 -13.83 -35.80
N ARG A 143 9.83 -13.89 -35.97
CA ARG A 143 9.23 -14.81 -36.94
C ARG A 143 9.48 -14.42 -38.38
N LEU A 144 9.48 -13.13 -38.68
CA LEU A 144 9.77 -12.61 -40.03
C LEU A 144 11.26 -12.77 -40.40
N ALA A 145 12.16 -12.59 -39.44
CA ALA A 145 13.60 -12.79 -39.63
C ALA A 145 14.01 -14.27 -39.84
N ARG A 146 13.15 -15.24 -39.53
CA ARG A 146 13.38 -16.68 -39.69
C ARG A 146 12.77 -17.28 -40.98
N ARG A 147 12.22 -16.46 -41.86
CA ARG A 147 11.81 -16.94 -43.18
C ARG A 147 13.01 -16.83 -44.13
N PRO A 148 13.53 -17.97 -44.69
CA PRO A 148 14.60 -17.99 -45.66
C PRO A 148 14.18 -17.33 -46.98
#